data_c20b3ac43da8d0de9a13926366c4eb59
#
_entry.id   c20b3ac43da8d0de9a13926366c4eb59
#
_cell.length_a   1.000
_cell.length_b   1.000
_cell.length_c   1.000
_cell.angle_alpha   90.00
_cell.angle_beta   90.00
_cell.angle_gamma   90.00
#
_symmetry.space_group_name_H-M   'P 1'
#
loop_
_entity.id
_entity.type
_entity.pdbx_description
1 polymer ?
#
loop_
_entity_poly.entity_id
_entity_poly.type
_entity_poly.pdbx_seq_one_letter_code
_entity_poly.pdbx_strand_id
1 'polypeptide(L)'
;ARAIGNYRLVNCTLYVTLEPCPMCFGAMIHARIARLVVGAVDSRSGAAGGRVDLTEPGLFNHDIHYESGLMAEASSTLLRSFFQQRRKLQRATQQKAREAAQTVDAQRESEHKSNVGKLD
;
A
#
# COMPACT_ATOMS: atom_id res chain seq x y z
N ALA A 1 -16.26 -11.33 11.40
CA ALA A 1 -17.20 -12.37 10.96
C ALA A 1 -17.21 -13.57 11.92
N ARG A 2 -16.10 -14.31 12.08
CA ARG A 2 -16.07 -15.52 12.95
C ARG A 2 -16.45 -15.21 14.40
N ALA A 3 -15.87 -14.18 15.02
CA ALA A 3 -16.14 -13.81 16.41
C ALA A 3 -17.59 -13.39 16.65
N ILE A 4 -18.26 -12.86 15.64
CA ILE A 4 -19.65 -12.36 15.72
C ILE A 4 -20.65 -13.46 15.28
N GLY A 5 -20.17 -14.53 14.63
CA GLY A 5 -21.01 -15.58 14.06
C GLY A 5 -21.87 -15.10 12.87
N ASN A 6 -21.49 -13.97 12.24
CA ASN A 6 -22.21 -13.38 11.12
C ASN A 6 -21.22 -12.88 10.07
N TYR A 7 -21.52 -13.07 8.78
CA TYR A 7 -20.72 -12.49 7.70
C TYR A 7 -20.90 -10.96 7.57
N ARG A 8 -22.04 -10.44 8.00
CA ARG A 8 -22.31 -9.00 8.10
C ARG A 8 -21.77 -8.48 9.41
N LEU A 9 -20.94 -7.44 9.35
CA LEU A 9 -20.32 -6.79 10.50
C LEU A 9 -21.17 -5.60 10.98
N VAL A 10 -22.46 -5.83 11.15
CA VAL A 10 -23.40 -4.81 11.62
C VAL A 10 -22.98 -4.29 12.99
N ASN A 11 -23.17 -3.00 13.24
CA ASN A 11 -22.79 -2.30 14.48
C ASN A 11 -21.28 -2.29 14.79
N CYS A 12 -20.42 -2.70 13.80
CA CYS A 12 -18.98 -2.63 13.99
C CYS A 12 -18.42 -1.27 13.56
N THR A 13 -17.45 -0.80 14.31
CA THR A 13 -16.61 0.34 13.94
C THR A 13 -15.28 -0.16 13.43
N LEU A 14 -14.86 0.35 12.28
CA LEU A 14 -13.54 0.08 11.70
C LEU A 14 -12.64 1.31 11.88
N TYR A 15 -11.49 1.12 12.51
CA TYR A 15 -10.44 2.14 12.64
C TYR A 15 -9.32 1.82 11.65
N VAL A 16 -8.93 2.81 10.85
CA VAL A 16 -7.86 2.67 9.86
C VAL A 16 -6.87 3.84 9.95
N THR A 17 -5.60 3.55 9.80
CA THR A 17 -4.54 4.58 9.83
C THR A 17 -4.51 5.42 8.57
N LEU A 18 -4.88 4.84 7.42
CA LEU A 18 -4.94 5.50 6.12
C LEU A 18 -6.32 5.33 5.51
N GLU A 19 -6.79 6.36 4.84
CA GLU A 19 -8.05 6.36 4.10
C GLU A 19 -8.13 5.18 3.12
N PRO A 20 -9.26 4.43 3.10
CA PRO A 20 -9.41 3.29 2.24
C PRO A 20 -9.54 3.69 0.76
N CYS A 21 -8.99 2.88 -0.13
CA CYS A 21 -9.23 3.00 -1.56
C CYS A 21 -10.66 2.53 -1.93
N PRO A 22 -11.13 2.81 -3.17
CA PRO A 22 -12.51 2.43 -3.60
C PRO A 22 -12.82 0.94 -3.44
N MET A 23 -11.85 0.05 -3.70
CA MET A 23 -12.02 -1.40 -3.52
C MET A 23 -12.27 -1.75 -2.05
N CYS A 24 -11.46 -1.21 -1.13
CA CYS A 24 -11.62 -1.45 0.30
C CYS A 24 -12.93 -0.84 0.82
N PHE A 25 -13.28 0.36 0.37
CA PHE A 25 -14.53 1.01 0.74
C PHE A 25 -15.74 0.19 0.28
N GLY A 26 -15.74 -0.31 -0.95
CA GLY A 26 -16.76 -1.23 -1.46
C GLY A 26 -16.89 -2.51 -0.63
N ALA A 27 -15.76 -3.09 -0.20
CA ALA A 27 -15.77 -4.25 0.70
C ALA A 27 -16.42 -3.93 2.05
N MET A 28 -16.22 -2.73 2.61
CA MET A 28 -16.87 -2.26 3.85
C MET A 28 -18.37 -2.12 3.70
N ILE A 29 -18.85 -1.61 2.55
CA ILE A 29 -20.28 -1.55 2.21
C ILE A 29 -20.88 -2.96 2.21
N HIS A 30 -20.26 -3.92 1.51
CA HIS A 30 -20.73 -5.30 1.48
C HIS A 30 -20.70 -5.98 2.85
N ALA A 31 -19.68 -5.69 3.66
CA ALA A 31 -19.57 -6.19 5.03
C ALA A 31 -20.55 -5.52 6.00
N ARG A 32 -21.25 -4.45 5.60
CA ARG A 32 -22.19 -3.71 6.45
C ARG A 32 -21.54 -3.07 7.68
N ILE A 33 -20.33 -2.53 7.53
CA ILE A 33 -19.68 -1.75 8.58
C ILE A 33 -20.52 -0.52 8.90
N ALA A 34 -20.78 -0.28 10.19
CA ALA A 34 -21.63 0.84 10.61
C ALA A 34 -20.86 2.18 10.66
N ARG A 35 -19.59 2.13 11.09
CA ARG A 35 -18.78 3.34 11.27
C ARG A 35 -17.34 3.11 10.82
N LEU A 36 -16.79 4.09 10.09
CA LEU A 36 -15.40 4.13 9.65
C LEU A 36 -14.71 5.35 10.26
N VAL A 37 -13.62 5.10 10.98
CA VAL A 37 -12.78 6.16 11.57
C VAL A 37 -11.40 6.11 10.92
N VAL A 38 -11.03 7.20 10.24
CA VAL A 38 -9.81 7.31 9.44
C VAL A 38 -8.80 8.23 10.13
N GLY A 39 -7.55 7.80 10.18
CA GLY A 39 -6.44 8.64 10.63
C GLY A 39 -6.03 9.65 9.55
N ALA A 40 -5.18 9.24 8.63
CA ALA A 40 -4.66 10.09 7.57
C ALA A 40 -5.48 9.96 6.28
N VAL A 41 -5.73 11.10 5.63
CA VAL A 41 -6.38 11.18 4.30
C VAL A 41 -5.38 10.75 3.21
N ASP A 42 -5.84 10.03 2.19
CA ASP A 42 -5.06 9.65 1.02
C ASP A 42 -5.53 10.42 -0.23
N SER A 43 -4.79 11.47 -0.58
CA SER A 43 -5.07 12.28 -1.76
C SER A 43 -4.83 11.58 -3.10
N ARG A 44 -4.20 10.41 -3.12
CA ARG A 44 -3.88 9.66 -4.34
C ARG A 44 -4.93 8.62 -4.68
N SER A 45 -5.40 7.89 -3.69
CA SER A 45 -6.29 6.74 -3.89
C SER A 45 -7.42 6.64 -2.88
N GLY A 46 -7.56 7.61 -1.98
CA GLY A 46 -8.61 7.63 -0.96
C GLY A 46 -10.02 7.77 -1.55
N ALA A 47 -10.98 7.08 -0.97
CA ALA A 47 -12.35 7.02 -1.43
C ALA A 47 -13.37 7.63 -0.45
N ALA A 48 -12.89 8.33 0.57
CA ALA A 48 -13.71 9.00 1.57
C ALA A 48 -13.40 10.50 1.63
N GLY A 49 -13.25 11.14 0.46
CA GLY A 49 -12.97 12.57 0.30
C GLY A 49 -11.53 12.90 -0.12
N GLY A 50 -10.59 11.95 -0.05
CA GLY A 50 -9.20 12.19 -0.44
C GLY A 50 -9.00 12.35 -1.94
N ARG A 51 -9.44 11.39 -2.73
CA ARG A 51 -9.40 11.42 -4.20
C ARG A 51 -10.80 11.43 -4.82
N VAL A 52 -11.65 10.57 -4.32
CA VAL A 52 -13.08 10.51 -4.62
C VAL A 52 -13.85 10.43 -3.31
N ASP A 53 -15.11 10.78 -3.31
CA ASP A 53 -15.97 10.67 -2.14
C ASP A 53 -17.10 9.65 -2.37
N LEU A 54 -17.01 8.52 -1.68
CA LEU A 54 -18.02 7.47 -1.69
C LEU A 54 -18.82 7.44 -0.38
N THR A 55 -18.65 8.44 0.48
CA THR A 55 -19.34 8.52 1.77
C THR A 55 -20.70 9.19 1.69
N GLU A 56 -21.07 9.70 0.50
CA GLU A 56 -22.34 10.40 0.29
C GLU A 56 -23.52 9.48 0.63
N PRO A 57 -24.43 9.92 1.52
CA PRO A 57 -25.58 9.15 1.92
C PRO A 57 -26.48 8.78 0.72
N GLY A 58 -26.92 7.53 0.69
CA GLY A 58 -27.80 7.01 -0.36
C GLY A 58 -27.12 6.65 -1.67
N LEU A 59 -25.79 6.80 -1.78
CA LEU A 59 -25.03 6.38 -2.97
C LEU A 59 -25.04 4.86 -3.14
N PHE A 60 -25.08 4.12 -2.03
CA PHE A 60 -25.13 2.67 -1.99
C PHE A 60 -26.36 2.18 -1.21
N ASN A 61 -26.57 0.87 -1.19
CA ASN A 61 -27.62 0.22 -0.41
C ASN A 61 -27.28 0.08 1.10
N HIS A 62 -26.19 0.70 1.55
CA HIS A 62 -25.74 0.77 2.92
C HIS A 62 -24.85 2.00 3.10
N ASP A 63 -25.17 2.83 4.08
CA ASP A 63 -24.40 4.00 4.44
C ASP A 63 -23.46 3.68 5.60
N ILE A 64 -22.24 4.22 5.52
CA ILE A 64 -21.23 4.12 6.57
C ILE A 64 -21.06 5.49 7.21
N HIS A 65 -21.21 5.57 8.53
CA HIS A 65 -20.88 6.80 9.25
C HIS A 65 -19.37 7.04 9.22
N TYR A 66 -18.94 8.15 8.61
CA TYR A 66 -17.54 8.45 8.36
C TYR A 66 -17.01 9.55 9.27
N GLU A 67 -15.84 9.32 9.86
CA GLU A 67 -15.09 10.30 10.63
C GLU A 67 -13.62 10.26 10.21
N SER A 68 -12.98 11.42 10.08
CA SER A 68 -11.57 11.54 9.73
C SER A 68 -10.81 12.42 10.71
N GLY A 69 -9.48 12.32 10.65
CA GLY A 69 -8.58 13.19 11.42
C GLY A 69 -8.13 12.63 12.76
N LEU A 70 -8.62 11.46 13.17
CA LEU A 70 -8.17 10.84 14.41
C LEU A 70 -6.68 10.46 14.30
N MET A 71 -5.81 11.14 15.08
CA MET A 71 -4.36 10.95 15.06
C MET A 71 -3.76 11.08 13.64
N ALA A 72 -4.31 11.94 12.80
CA ALA A 72 -3.94 12.05 11.38
C ALA A 72 -2.45 12.34 11.17
N GLU A 73 -1.85 13.23 11.97
CA GLU A 73 -0.43 13.57 11.87
C GLU A 73 0.47 12.40 12.30
N ALA A 74 0.15 11.73 13.40
CA ALA A 74 0.87 10.55 13.85
C ALA A 74 0.81 9.42 12.82
N SER A 75 -0.35 9.14 12.26
CA SER A 75 -0.56 8.16 11.18
C SER A 75 0.26 8.51 9.94
N SER A 76 0.20 9.75 9.48
CA SER A 76 0.97 10.23 8.31
C SER A 76 2.47 10.10 8.51
N THR A 77 2.98 10.47 9.69
CA THR A 77 4.40 10.40 10.02
C THR A 77 4.89 8.96 10.04
N LEU A 78 4.15 8.07 10.69
CA LEU A 78 4.47 6.64 10.76
C LEU A 78 4.52 6.01 9.36
N LEU A 79 3.54 6.25 8.53
CA LEU A 79 3.47 5.73 7.17
C LEU A 79 4.60 6.27 6.28
N ARG A 80 4.89 7.57 6.36
CA ARG A 80 5.99 8.18 5.59
C ARG A 80 7.34 7.58 5.97
N SER A 81 7.64 7.46 7.27
CA SER A 81 8.90 6.88 7.75
C SER A 81 9.07 5.44 7.30
N PHE A 82 8.02 4.63 7.42
CA PHE A 82 8.03 3.24 6.96
C PHE A 82 8.32 3.13 5.46
N PHE A 83 7.60 3.87 4.63
CA PHE A 83 7.82 3.80 3.18
C PHE A 83 9.16 4.41 2.73
N GLN A 84 9.68 5.41 3.44
CA GLN A 84 11.03 5.91 3.20
C GLN A 84 12.11 4.84 3.47
N GLN A 85 12.00 4.12 4.59
CA GLN A 85 12.91 3.03 4.91
C GLN A 85 12.82 1.89 3.87
N ARG A 86 11.61 1.50 3.49
CA ARG A 86 11.38 0.47 2.46
C ARG A 86 12.03 0.85 1.12
N ARG A 87 11.87 2.11 0.68
CA ARG A 87 12.50 2.59 -0.56
C ARG A 87 14.02 2.61 -0.47
N LYS A 88 14.60 3.00 0.67
CA LYS A 88 16.07 2.95 0.87
C LYS A 88 16.60 1.53 0.77
N LEU A 89 15.98 0.58 1.45
CA LEU A 89 16.35 -0.84 1.40
C LEU A 89 16.24 -1.41 -0.01
N GLN A 90 15.15 -1.13 -0.70
CA GLN A 90 14.93 -1.62 -2.06
C GLN A 90 15.97 -1.06 -3.05
N ARG A 91 16.31 0.24 -2.95
CA ARG A 91 17.37 0.84 -3.77
C ARG A 91 18.73 0.22 -3.51
N ALA A 92 19.09 0.00 -2.23
CA ALA A 92 20.35 -0.65 -1.86
C ALA A 92 20.43 -2.10 -2.41
N THR A 93 19.35 -2.85 -2.34
CA THR A 93 19.28 -4.22 -2.89
C THR A 93 19.41 -4.22 -4.41
N GLN A 94 18.72 -3.31 -5.10
CA GLN A 94 18.80 -3.18 -6.55
C GLN A 94 20.20 -2.75 -7.00
N GLN A 95 20.85 -1.85 -6.28
CA GLN A 95 22.20 -1.41 -6.58
C GLN A 95 23.20 -2.57 -6.47
N LYS A 96 23.16 -3.33 -5.38
CA LYS A 96 23.99 -4.52 -5.20
C LYS A 96 23.77 -5.57 -6.30
N ALA A 97 22.53 -5.79 -6.72
CA ALA A 97 22.20 -6.70 -7.81
C ALA A 97 22.78 -6.22 -9.15
N ARG A 98 22.74 -4.93 -9.44
CA ARG A 98 23.33 -4.33 -10.65
C ARG A 98 24.86 -4.44 -10.65
N GLU A 99 25.52 -4.14 -9.52
CA GLU A 99 26.96 -4.28 -9.37
C GLU A 99 27.42 -5.74 -9.55
N ALA A 100 26.69 -6.70 -8.97
CA ALA A 100 26.96 -8.12 -9.16
C ALA A 100 26.78 -8.57 -10.62
N ALA A 101 25.77 -8.10 -11.33
CA ALA A 101 25.57 -8.40 -12.74
C ALA A 101 26.69 -7.84 -13.62
N GLN A 102 27.13 -6.61 -13.37
CA GLN A 102 28.23 -5.98 -14.10
C GLN A 102 29.57 -6.73 -13.93
N THR A 103 29.85 -7.23 -12.71
CA THR A 103 31.07 -8.02 -12.46
C THR A 103 31.04 -9.35 -13.21
N VAL A 104 29.91 -10.01 -13.30
CA VAL A 104 29.75 -11.26 -14.05
C VAL A 104 29.95 -11.02 -15.57
N ASP A 105 29.37 -9.96 -16.11
CA ASP A 105 29.52 -9.63 -17.52
C ASP A 105 30.97 -9.25 -17.88
N ALA A 106 31.64 -8.46 -17.02
CA ALA A 106 33.06 -8.13 -17.22
C ALA A 106 33.98 -9.37 -17.17
N GLN A 107 33.69 -10.35 -16.32
CA GLN A 107 34.42 -11.61 -16.27
C GLN A 107 34.22 -12.44 -17.53
N ARG A 108 32.99 -12.54 -18.05
CA ARG A 108 32.70 -13.24 -19.31
C ARG A 108 33.41 -12.62 -20.49
N GLU A 109 33.47 -11.30 -20.59
CA GLU A 109 34.18 -10.59 -21.65
C GLU A 109 35.70 -10.84 -21.59
N SER A 110 36.29 -10.87 -20.38
CA SER A 110 37.72 -11.15 -20.20
C SER A 110 38.07 -12.59 -20.56
N GLU A 111 37.25 -13.56 -20.21
CA GLU A 111 37.44 -14.98 -20.60
C GLU A 111 37.30 -15.19 -22.10
N HIS A 112 36.34 -14.52 -22.76
CA HIS A 112 36.17 -14.60 -24.19
C HIS A 112 37.39 -14.05 -24.96
N LYS A 113 37.93 -12.91 -24.52
CA LYS A 113 39.14 -12.32 -25.12
C LYS A 113 40.38 -13.20 -24.91
N SER A 114 40.51 -13.85 -23.77
CA SER A 114 41.62 -14.76 -23.45
C SER A 114 41.57 -16.04 -24.30
N ASN A 115 40.38 -16.51 -24.70
CA ASN A 115 40.22 -17.74 -25.47
C ASN A 115 40.40 -17.52 -26.98
N VAL A 116 40.12 -16.34 -27.50
CA VAL A 116 40.32 -15.97 -28.89
C VAL A 116 41.83 -15.78 -29.22
N GLY A 117 42.64 -15.30 -28.25
CA GLY A 117 44.08 -15.10 -28.43
C GLY A 117 44.92 -16.39 -28.37
N LYS A 118 44.35 -17.57 -28.18
CA LYS A 118 45.05 -18.87 -28.14
C LYS A 118 44.90 -19.70 -29.44
N LEU A 119 44.26 -19.15 -30.46
CA LEU A 119 43.96 -19.84 -31.73
C LEU A 119 44.89 -19.40 -32.90
N ASP A 120 45.95 -18.62 -32.62
CA ASP A 120 46.99 -18.27 -33.60
C ASP A 120 48.30 -19.01 -33.30
#